data_7442633e617e4a6a8cdf2467c4f35684
#
_entry.id   7442633e617e4a6a8cdf2467c4f35684
#
_cell.length_a   1.000
_cell.length_b   1.000
_cell.length_c   1.000
_cell.angle_alpha   90.00
_cell.angle_beta   90.00
_cell.angle_gamma   90.00
#
_symmetry.space_group_name_H-M   'P 1'
#
loop_
_entity.id
_entity.type
_entity.pdbx_description
1 polymer ?
#
loop_
_entity_poly.entity_id
_entity_poly.type
_entity_poly.pdbx_seq_one_letter_code
_entity_poly.pdbx_strand_id
1 'polypeptide(L)'
;VLASGGQIAIVYPIVNDDEQEKKSVVAAAAEWDKQFPGLVGMVHGQMKEAEKVAAVDGLKSGNQKIAVVSSVIEIGLTLPSLRSLIVVHAERYGTSTLHQLRGRVARLGGNGYFFLFLPESVAPETMQRLQLLVDYSDGFTLSEKDADLRGYGDLFEDAERQSGNSRSTIFRCVDLTPSEIHAAT
;
A
#
# COMPACT_ATOMS: atom_id res chain seq x y z
N VAL A 1 -13.13 -16.03 4.07
CA VAL A 1 -11.94 -15.68 4.88
C VAL A 1 -12.28 -15.76 6.37
N LEU A 2 -13.22 -14.96 6.88
CA LEU A 2 -13.56 -14.94 8.31
C LEU A 2 -14.06 -16.29 8.83
N ALA A 3 -14.91 -16.99 8.07
CA ALA A 3 -15.44 -18.31 8.44
C ALA A 3 -14.35 -19.38 8.56
N SER A 4 -13.24 -19.23 7.85
CA SER A 4 -12.07 -20.12 7.93
C SER A 4 -11.03 -19.67 8.97
N GLY A 5 -11.35 -18.71 9.84
CA GLY A 5 -10.44 -18.19 10.85
C GLY A 5 -9.42 -17.18 10.36
N GLY A 6 -9.47 -16.80 9.08
CA GLY A 6 -8.57 -15.80 8.50
C GLY A 6 -8.92 -14.37 8.91
N GLN A 7 -7.92 -13.50 8.84
CA GLN A 7 -8.05 -12.06 9.09
C GLN A 7 -8.11 -11.27 7.79
N ILE A 8 -8.78 -10.12 7.84
CA ILE A 8 -8.88 -9.15 6.75
C ILE A 8 -8.25 -7.83 7.21
N ALA A 9 -7.46 -7.20 6.35
CA ALA A 9 -7.01 -5.83 6.56
C ALA A 9 -7.55 -4.92 5.46
N ILE A 10 -8.01 -3.73 5.83
CA ILE A 10 -8.53 -2.70 4.94
C ILE A 10 -7.70 -1.45 5.16
N VAL A 11 -6.98 -1.04 4.13
CA VAL A 11 -6.03 0.07 4.17
C VAL A 11 -6.65 1.27 3.49
N TYR A 12 -6.74 2.37 4.19
CA TYR A 12 -7.11 3.67 3.66
C TYR A 12 -5.87 4.53 3.43
N PRO A 13 -5.82 5.36 2.38
CA PRO A 13 -4.68 6.24 2.16
C PRO A 13 -4.60 7.31 3.23
N ILE A 14 -3.38 7.70 3.59
CA ILE A 14 -3.14 8.91 4.36
C ILE A 14 -3.58 10.09 3.50
N VAL A 15 -4.42 10.95 4.05
CA VAL A 15 -4.80 12.23 3.45
C VAL A 15 -3.96 13.30 4.13
N ASN A 16 -3.48 14.31 3.39
CA ASN A 16 -2.67 15.41 3.96
C ASN A 16 -3.41 16.27 5.01
N ASP A 17 -4.64 15.94 5.30
CA ASP A 17 -5.48 16.51 6.36
C ASP A 17 -5.73 15.41 7.40
N ASP A 18 -5.04 15.50 8.52
CA ASP A 18 -5.10 14.55 9.63
C ASP A 18 -6.52 14.34 10.17
N GLU A 19 -7.35 15.38 10.18
CA GLU A 19 -8.75 15.26 10.60
C GLU A 19 -9.60 14.48 9.59
N GLN A 20 -9.35 14.65 8.30
CA GLN A 20 -10.08 13.96 7.25
C GLN A 20 -9.67 12.48 7.17
N GLU A 21 -8.38 12.18 7.39
CA GLU A 21 -7.88 10.82 7.53
C GLU A 21 -8.57 10.09 8.68
N LYS A 22 -8.56 10.69 9.87
CA LYS A 22 -9.22 10.16 11.05
C LYS A 22 -10.71 9.92 10.80
N LYS A 23 -11.42 10.90 10.23
CA LYS A 23 -12.85 10.78 9.92
C LYS A 23 -13.13 9.62 8.97
N SER A 24 -12.32 9.42 7.94
CA SER A 24 -12.50 8.34 6.96
C SER A 24 -12.29 6.96 7.57
N VAL A 25 -11.25 6.77 8.36
CA VAL A 25 -10.95 5.49 9.03
C VAL A 25 -11.96 5.17 10.12
N VAL A 26 -12.32 6.16 10.95
CA VAL A 26 -13.32 6.00 12.00
C VAL A 26 -14.69 5.66 11.42
N ALA A 27 -15.13 6.38 10.39
CA ALA A 27 -16.41 6.10 9.73
C ALA A 27 -16.42 4.71 9.09
N ALA A 28 -15.33 4.32 8.42
CA ALA A 28 -15.19 3.00 7.83
C ALA A 28 -15.21 1.90 8.89
N ALA A 29 -14.46 2.07 9.98
CA ALA A 29 -14.45 1.09 11.08
C ALA A 29 -15.85 0.92 11.70
N ALA A 30 -16.58 2.03 11.91
CA ALA A 30 -17.94 1.98 12.43
C ALA A 30 -18.93 1.27 11.48
N GLU A 31 -18.75 1.46 10.16
CA GLU A 31 -19.59 0.79 9.16
C GLU A 31 -19.32 -0.73 9.11
N TRP A 32 -18.05 -1.12 9.19
CA TRP A 32 -17.68 -2.51 9.27
C TRP A 32 -18.14 -3.17 10.58
N ASP A 33 -18.09 -2.44 11.71
CA ASP A 33 -18.51 -2.98 13.02
C ASP A 33 -20.02 -3.22 13.08
N LYS A 34 -20.84 -2.45 12.34
CA LYS A 34 -22.28 -2.74 12.19
C LYS A 34 -22.54 -4.10 11.56
N GLN A 35 -21.71 -4.52 10.60
CA GLN A 35 -21.85 -5.79 9.89
C GLN A 35 -21.17 -6.94 10.64
N PHE A 36 -20.10 -6.65 11.36
CA PHE A 36 -19.28 -7.64 12.08
C PHE A 36 -18.99 -7.17 13.51
N PRO A 37 -20.02 -7.12 14.38
CA PRO A 37 -19.89 -6.54 15.72
C PRO A 37 -18.79 -7.19 16.56
N GLY A 38 -17.91 -6.34 17.12
CA GLY A 38 -16.82 -6.77 18.00
C GLY A 38 -15.63 -7.43 17.29
N LEU A 39 -15.68 -7.61 15.95
CA LEU A 39 -14.58 -8.20 15.20
C LEU A 39 -13.66 -7.16 14.56
N VAL A 40 -13.99 -5.86 14.65
CA VAL A 40 -13.26 -4.79 13.99
C VAL A 40 -12.26 -4.14 14.95
N GLY A 41 -11.00 -4.11 14.54
CA GLY A 41 -9.93 -3.31 15.15
C GLY A 41 -9.57 -2.15 14.25
N MET A 42 -9.42 -0.96 14.82
CA MET A 42 -9.04 0.25 14.09
C MET A 42 -7.68 0.75 14.58
N VAL A 43 -6.79 1.10 13.63
CA VAL A 43 -5.50 1.72 13.94
C VAL A 43 -5.22 2.87 12.97
N HIS A 44 -4.93 4.06 13.49
CA HIS A 44 -4.55 5.22 12.68
C HIS A 44 -3.52 6.10 13.41
N GLY A 45 -2.82 6.95 12.66
CA GLY A 45 -1.69 7.73 13.14
C GLY A 45 -1.97 8.58 14.39
N GLN A 46 -3.17 9.12 14.52
CA GLN A 46 -3.57 10.04 15.61
C GLN A 46 -4.08 9.35 16.88
N MET A 47 -4.12 8.03 16.93
CA MET A 47 -4.48 7.33 18.18
C MET A 47 -3.41 7.52 19.24
N LYS A 48 -3.84 7.58 20.50
CA LYS A 48 -2.91 7.54 21.63
C LYS A 48 -2.20 6.18 21.66
N GLU A 49 -0.97 6.17 22.14
CA GLU A 49 -0.13 4.96 22.13
C GLU A 49 -0.82 3.78 22.84
N ALA A 50 -1.46 4.02 23.98
CA ALA A 50 -2.17 2.99 24.72
C ALA A 50 -3.37 2.40 23.92
N GLU A 51 -4.07 3.22 23.15
CA GLU A 51 -5.19 2.79 22.32
C GLU A 51 -4.66 1.95 21.12
N LYS A 52 -3.54 2.38 20.52
CA LYS A 52 -2.88 1.63 19.45
C LYS A 52 -2.46 0.25 19.94
N VAL A 53 -1.78 0.18 21.08
CA VAL A 53 -1.33 -1.08 21.67
C VAL A 53 -2.52 -2.01 21.91
N ALA A 54 -3.60 -1.53 22.51
CA ALA A 54 -4.80 -2.33 22.77
C ALA A 54 -5.45 -2.86 21.48
N ALA A 55 -5.59 -2.02 20.46
CA ALA A 55 -6.13 -2.43 19.16
C ALA A 55 -5.25 -3.48 18.47
N VAL A 56 -3.94 -3.27 18.51
CA VAL A 56 -2.93 -4.20 17.99
C VAL A 56 -2.99 -5.55 18.67
N ASP A 57 -3.09 -5.57 19.98
CA ASP A 57 -3.16 -6.80 20.77
C ASP A 57 -4.47 -7.56 20.51
N GLY A 58 -5.60 -6.83 20.34
CA GLY A 58 -6.87 -7.43 19.92
C GLY A 58 -6.80 -8.10 18.53
N LEU A 59 -6.09 -7.45 17.60
CA LEU A 59 -5.86 -8.02 16.27
C LEU A 59 -4.88 -9.21 16.31
N LYS A 60 -3.78 -9.11 17.05
CA LYS A 60 -2.79 -10.20 17.15
C LYS A 60 -3.34 -11.44 17.86
N SER A 61 -4.15 -11.25 18.87
CA SER A 61 -4.80 -12.36 19.59
C SER A 61 -5.88 -13.06 18.77
N GLY A 62 -6.34 -12.43 17.66
CA GLY A 62 -7.43 -12.95 16.84
C GLY A 62 -8.82 -12.69 17.41
N ASN A 63 -8.95 -11.94 18.50
CA ASN A 63 -10.23 -11.47 19.02
C ASN A 63 -10.89 -10.51 18.01
N GLN A 64 -10.09 -9.65 17.40
CA GLN A 64 -10.48 -8.84 16.25
C GLN A 64 -9.91 -9.45 14.98
N LYS A 65 -10.74 -9.57 13.96
CA LYS A 65 -10.41 -10.24 12.70
C LYS A 65 -10.39 -9.33 11.50
N ILE A 66 -10.91 -8.11 11.64
CA ILE A 66 -10.94 -7.08 10.59
C ILE A 66 -10.14 -5.89 11.09
N ALA A 67 -9.02 -5.60 10.44
CA ALA A 67 -8.19 -4.43 10.72
C ALA A 67 -8.54 -3.30 9.76
N VAL A 68 -9.02 -2.16 10.26
CA VAL A 68 -9.22 -0.93 9.47
C VAL A 68 -8.11 0.03 9.84
N VAL A 69 -7.25 0.39 8.88
CA VAL A 69 -6.01 1.13 9.15
C VAL A 69 -5.79 2.26 8.14
N SER A 70 -5.17 3.35 8.57
CA SER A 70 -4.88 4.51 7.72
C SER A 70 -3.50 4.46 7.07
N SER A 71 -2.57 3.69 7.58
CA SER A 71 -1.20 3.68 7.07
C SER A 71 -0.62 2.30 6.92
N VAL A 72 0.26 2.19 5.93
CA VAL A 72 1.04 0.99 5.63
C VAL A 72 1.98 0.61 6.78
N ILE A 73 2.50 1.61 7.52
CA ILE A 73 3.43 1.41 8.62
C ILE A 73 2.74 0.67 9.78
N GLU A 74 1.47 0.95 9.97
CA GLU A 74 0.67 0.31 11.02
C GLU A 74 0.33 -1.16 10.68
N ILE A 75 0.31 -1.52 9.38
CA ILE A 75 0.29 -2.92 8.92
C ILE A 75 1.66 -3.61 9.12
N GLY A 76 2.69 -2.91 9.58
CA GLY A 76 3.90 -3.50 10.16
C GLY A 76 3.58 -4.49 11.27
N LEU A 77 2.36 -4.42 11.80
CA LEU A 77 1.70 -5.43 12.58
C LEU A 77 1.65 -6.73 11.79
N THR A 78 2.41 -7.68 12.24
CA THR A 78 2.32 -9.04 11.74
C THR A 78 0.98 -9.60 12.20
N LEU A 79 -0.02 -9.57 11.32
CA LEU A 79 -1.27 -10.29 11.51
C LEU A 79 -1.02 -11.74 11.06
N PRO A 80 -0.91 -12.69 11.98
CA PRO A 80 -0.44 -14.05 11.63
C PRO A 80 -1.41 -14.75 10.70
N SER A 81 -2.70 -14.43 10.79
CA SER A 81 -3.76 -15.05 10.00
C SER A 81 -4.29 -14.16 8.88
N LEU A 82 -3.52 -13.15 8.44
CA LEU A 82 -3.94 -12.26 7.35
C LEU A 82 -4.10 -13.03 6.04
N ARG A 83 -5.33 -13.13 5.56
CA ARG A 83 -5.71 -13.84 4.33
C ARG A 83 -6.23 -12.92 3.24
N SER A 84 -6.74 -11.76 3.62
CA SER A 84 -7.25 -10.78 2.66
C SER A 84 -6.77 -9.40 3.02
N LEU A 85 -6.26 -8.67 2.04
CA LEU A 85 -5.87 -7.27 2.17
C LEU A 85 -6.54 -6.47 1.07
N ILE A 86 -7.26 -5.44 1.47
CA ILE A 86 -7.99 -4.53 0.59
C ILE A 86 -7.32 -3.16 0.71
N VAL A 87 -6.85 -2.62 -0.40
CA VAL A 87 -6.27 -1.27 -0.45
C VAL A 87 -7.29 -0.34 -1.11
N VAL A 88 -7.82 0.58 -0.33
CA VAL A 88 -8.78 1.59 -0.81
C VAL A 88 -8.00 2.75 -1.43
N HIS A 89 -8.46 3.24 -2.57
CA HIS A 89 -7.75 4.26 -3.36
C HIS A 89 -6.31 3.84 -3.68
N ALA A 90 -6.16 2.64 -4.25
CA ALA A 90 -4.85 2.06 -4.55
C ALA A 90 -4.04 2.90 -5.56
N GLU A 91 -4.68 3.75 -6.36
CA GLU A 91 -4.05 4.68 -7.29
C GLU A 91 -3.13 5.71 -6.59
N ARG A 92 -3.33 5.95 -5.29
CA ARG A 92 -2.53 6.88 -4.49
C ARG A 92 -1.24 6.29 -3.94
N TYR A 93 -1.07 4.98 -4.05
CA TYR A 93 0.12 4.30 -3.54
C TYR A 93 1.14 4.03 -4.64
N GLY A 94 2.40 4.09 -4.28
CA GLY A 94 3.49 3.65 -5.15
C GLY A 94 3.50 2.12 -5.33
N THR A 95 4.03 1.66 -6.45
CA THR A 95 4.12 0.24 -6.82
C THR A 95 4.89 -0.58 -5.78
N SER A 96 6.01 -0.03 -5.28
CA SER A 96 6.81 -0.67 -4.23
C SER A 96 6.04 -0.85 -2.91
N THR A 97 5.25 0.15 -2.52
CA THR A 97 4.39 0.08 -1.33
C THR A 97 3.32 -1.01 -1.47
N LEU A 98 2.64 -1.05 -2.62
CA LEU A 98 1.63 -2.06 -2.90
C LEU A 98 2.24 -3.47 -2.95
N HIS A 99 3.44 -3.62 -3.50
CA HIS A 99 4.17 -4.89 -3.50
C HIS A 99 4.52 -5.34 -2.08
N GLN A 100 5.01 -4.44 -1.22
CA GLN A 100 5.28 -4.75 0.19
C GLN A 100 4.02 -5.17 0.94
N LEU A 101 2.87 -4.52 0.66
CA LEU A 101 1.58 -4.90 1.20
C LEU A 101 1.15 -6.28 0.75
N ARG A 102 1.26 -6.58 -0.54
CA ARG A 102 0.96 -7.89 -1.11
C ARG A 102 1.79 -8.99 -0.42
N GLY A 103 3.07 -8.76 -0.17
CA GLY A 103 3.97 -9.68 0.53
C GLY A 103 3.61 -9.96 2.00
N ARG A 104 2.62 -9.27 2.55
CA ARG A 104 2.13 -9.52 3.92
C ARG A 104 0.96 -10.50 3.97
N VAL A 105 0.29 -10.73 2.85
CA VAL A 105 -0.87 -11.62 2.76
C VAL A 105 -0.41 -13.07 2.72
N ALA A 106 -1.07 -13.93 3.48
CA ALA A 106 -0.82 -15.38 3.53
C ALA A 106 0.65 -15.75 3.83
N ARG A 107 1.33 -14.98 4.64
CA ARG A 107 2.77 -15.10 4.95
C ARG A 107 3.15 -16.45 5.55
N LEU A 108 2.23 -17.10 6.25
CA LEU A 108 2.38 -18.44 6.81
C LEU A 108 1.94 -19.56 5.85
N GLY A 109 1.81 -19.25 4.57
CA GLY A 109 1.37 -20.18 3.53
C GLY A 109 -0.14 -20.22 3.33
N GLY A 110 -0.58 -20.95 2.31
CA GLY A 110 -1.97 -21.07 1.88
C GLY A 110 -2.41 -19.93 0.94
N ASN A 111 -3.71 -19.88 0.64
CA ASN A 111 -4.26 -18.89 -0.27
C ASN A 111 -4.45 -17.53 0.42
N GLY A 112 -4.11 -16.48 -0.30
CA GLY A 112 -4.32 -15.09 0.11
C GLY A 112 -4.90 -14.26 -1.02
N TYR A 113 -5.62 -13.20 -0.66
CA TYR A 113 -6.30 -12.31 -1.59
C TYR A 113 -5.82 -10.90 -1.38
N PHE A 114 -5.40 -10.25 -2.47
CA PHE A 114 -4.97 -8.86 -2.48
C PHE A 114 -5.84 -8.07 -3.44
N PHE A 115 -6.64 -7.13 -2.90
CA PHE A 115 -7.60 -6.35 -3.68
C PHE A 115 -7.18 -4.89 -3.74
N LEU A 116 -7.18 -4.33 -4.94
CA LEU A 116 -6.97 -2.92 -5.20
C LEU A 116 -8.32 -2.28 -5.52
N PHE A 117 -8.80 -1.42 -4.64
CA PHE A 117 -10.05 -0.70 -4.82
C PHE A 117 -9.76 0.66 -5.43
N LEU A 118 -10.33 0.92 -6.60
CA LEU A 118 -10.07 2.11 -7.41
C LEU A 118 -11.34 2.94 -7.56
N PRO A 119 -11.24 4.26 -7.77
CA PRO A 119 -12.37 5.08 -8.17
C PRO A 119 -12.84 4.69 -9.58
N GLU A 120 -14.05 5.16 -9.96
CA GLU A 120 -14.63 4.86 -11.28
C GLU A 120 -13.76 5.33 -12.45
N SER A 121 -13.00 6.39 -12.26
CA SER A 121 -12.10 6.94 -13.28
C SER A 121 -10.68 6.98 -12.76
N VAL A 122 -9.79 6.29 -13.46
CA VAL A 122 -8.35 6.25 -13.18
C VAL A 122 -7.59 6.54 -14.47
N ALA A 123 -6.54 7.33 -14.40
CA ALA A 123 -5.70 7.63 -15.56
C ALA A 123 -5.10 6.35 -16.18
N PRO A 124 -5.02 6.24 -17.52
CA PRO A 124 -4.50 5.05 -18.19
C PRO A 124 -3.10 4.62 -17.70
N GLU A 125 -2.21 5.58 -17.46
CA GLU A 125 -0.84 5.35 -16.96
C GLU A 125 -0.86 4.70 -15.58
N THR A 126 -1.76 5.17 -14.71
CA THR A 126 -1.97 4.58 -13.38
C THR A 126 -2.50 3.16 -13.47
N MET A 127 -3.44 2.89 -14.38
CA MET A 127 -3.94 1.55 -14.63
C MET A 127 -2.84 0.61 -15.12
N GLN A 128 -2.00 1.06 -16.06
CA GLN A 128 -0.85 0.27 -16.53
C GLN A 128 0.10 -0.06 -15.37
N ARG A 129 0.42 0.91 -14.54
CA ARG A 129 1.26 0.74 -13.36
C ARG A 129 0.68 -0.27 -12.36
N LEU A 130 -0.62 -0.20 -12.09
CA LEU A 130 -1.30 -1.15 -11.20
C LEU A 130 -1.40 -2.55 -11.81
N GLN A 131 -1.51 -2.65 -13.14
CA GLN A 131 -1.52 -3.93 -13.85
C GLN A 131 -0.21 -4.69 -13.66
N LEU A 132 0.93 -4.00 -13.55
CA LEU A 132 2.21 -4.66 -13.27
C LEU A 132 2.18 -5.50 -11.98
N LEU A 133 1.42 -5.07 -10.97
CA LEU A 133 1.27 -5.84 -9.73
C LEU A 133 0.50 -7.15 -9.94
N VAL A 134 -0.36 -7.22 -10.94
CA VAL A 134 -1.08 -8.43 -11.31
C VAL A 134 -0.17 -9.36 -12.10
N ASP A 135 0.58 -8.80 -13.03
CA ASP A 135 1.38 -9.55 -14.00
C ASP A 135 2.69 -10.10 -13.40
N TYR A 136 3.28 -9.34 -12.46
CA TYR A 136 4.58 -9.68 -11.87
C TYR A 136 4.49 -9.93 -10.36
N SER A 137 4.90 -11.13 -9.93
CA SER A 137 4.98 -11.49 -8.52
C SER A 137 6.31 -11.12 -7.87
N ASP A 138 7.38 -11.14 -8.64
CA ASP A 138 8.74 -10.82 -8.20
C ASP A 138 8.95 -9.32 -8.09
N GLY A 139 9.54 -8.87 -6.95
CA GLY A 139 9.72 -7.44 -6.67
C GLY A 139 10.80 -6.76 -7.49
N PHE A 140 11.82 -7.50 -7.92
CA PHE A 140 12.88 -6.95 -8.76
C PHE A 140 12.35 -6.64 -10.16
N THR A 141 11.75 -7.64 -10.80
CA THR A 141 11.09 -7.49 -12.12
C THR A 141 10.02 -6.41 -12.10
N LEU A 142 9.21 -6.36 -11.03
CA LEU A 142 8.19 -5.32 -10.86
C LEU A 142 8.82 -3.92 -10.82
N SER A 143 9.91 -3.74 -10.09
CA SER A 143 10.60 -2.45 -9.98
C SER A 143 11.23 -2.02 -11.30
N GLU A 144 11.81 -2.96 -12.05
CA GLU A 144 12.34 -2.72 -13.38
C GLU A 144 11.26 -2.26 -14.36
N LYS A 145 10.12 -2.96 -14.38
CA LYS A 145 8.98 -2.61 -15.24
C LYS A 145 8.31 -1.29 -14.85
N ASP A 146 8.22 -0.99 -13.55
CA ASP A 146 7.72 0.30 -13.07
C ASP A 146 8.65 1.46 -13.45
N ALA A 147 9.96 1.25 -13.42
CA ALA A 147 10.96 2.22 -13.89
C ALA A 147 10.87 2.44 -15.41
N ASP A 148 10.69 1.36 -16.19
CA ASP A 148 10.46 1.44 -17.64
C ASP A 148 9.23 2.29 -17.99
N LEU A 149 8.12 2.12 -17.25
CA LEU A 149 6.88 2.89 -17.46
C LEU A 149 7.02 4.37 -17.12
N ARG A 150 7.81 4.71 -16.08
CA ARG A 150 8.01 6.11 -15.67
C ARG A 150 9.01 6.84 -16.55
N GLY A 151 9.85 6.11 -17.29
CA GLY A 151 11.04 6.68 -17.90
C GLY A 151 12.10 7.08 -16.87
N TYR A 152 13.37 7.08 -17.25
CA TYR A 152 14.44 7.53 -16.36
C TYR A 152 14.42 9.05 -16.11
N GLY A 153 13.68 9.83 -16.93
CA GLY A 153 13.56 11.28 -16.80
C GLY A 153 12.98 11.74 -15.45
N ASP A 154 11.96 11.06 -14.97
CA ASP A 154 11.28 11.41 -13.70
C ASP A 154 12.14 11.17 -12.46
N LEU A 155 13.05 10.18 -12.49
CA LEU A 155 13.96 9.91 -11.37
C LEU A 155 14.97 11.06 -11.15
N PHE A 156 15.30 11.80 -12.19
CA PHE A 156 16.20 12.95 -12.10
C PHE A 156 15.47 14.24 -11.76
N GLU A 157 14.22 14.41 -12.18
CA GLU A 157 13.39 15.59 -11.80
C GLU A 157 13.03 15.60 -10.30
N ASP A 158 12.73 14.44 -9.72
CA ASP A 158 12.46 14.34 -8.27
C ASP A 158 13.71 14.56 -7.41
N ALA A 159 14.89 14.17 -7.89
CA ALA A 159 16.15 14.47 -7.22
C ALA A 159 16.50 15.96 -7.26
N GLU A 160 16.13 16.67 -8.33
CA GLU A 160 16.31 18.14 -8.43
C GLU A 160 15.32 18.91 -7.54
N ARG A 161 14.11 18.42 -7.34
CA ARG A 161 13.13 19.04 -6.42
C ARG A 161 13.49 18.88 -4.95
N GLN A 162 14.18 17.80 -4.58
CA GLN A 162 14.62 17.57 -3.21
C GLN A 162 15.91 18.30 -2.84
N SER A 163 16.78 18.62 -3.80
CA SER A 163 18.05 19.33 -3.58
C SER A 163 17.99 20.78 -4.03
N GLY A 164 17.08 21.56 -3.45
CA GLY A 164 16.92 22.99 -3.77
C GLY A 164 18.24 23.70 -4.14
N ASN A 165 18.39 23.98 -5.44
CA ASN A 165 19.44 24.78 -6.04
C ASN A 165 20.78 24.09 -6.35
N SER A 166 20.84 23.35 -7.46
CA SER A 166 22.10 23.22 -8.22
C SER A 166 21.80 22.84 -9.67
N ARG A 167 21.96 23.81 -10.57
CA ARG A 167 22.07 23.59 -12.00
C ARG A 167 23.39 22.87 -12.28
N SER A 168 23.41 21.54 -12.24
CA SER A 168 24.49 20.78 -12.87
C SER A 168 23.95 20.12 -14.14
N THR A 169 24.16 20.80 -15.23
CA THR A 169 23.92 20.39 -16.61
C THR A 169 24.94 19.33 -17.04
N ILE A 170 25.00 18.16 -16.43
CA ILE A 170 26.01 17.17 -16.85
C ILE A 170 25.42 15.94 -17.52
N PHE A 171 24.16 15.58 -17.28
CA PHE A 171 23.54 14.46 -18.00
C PHE A 171 22.08 14.79 -18.34
N ARG A 172 21.85 15.33 -19.53
CA ARG A 172 20.60 15.15 -20.24
C ARG A 172 20.63 13.76 -20.87
N CYS A 173 20.40 12.73 -20.10
CA CYS A 173 20.00 11.45 -20.65
C CYS A 173 18.49 11.51 -20.83
N VAL A 174 18.07 11.95 -22.00
CA VAL A 174 16.71 11.86 -22.48
C VAL A 174 16.42 10.37 -22.71
N ASP A 175 15.48 9.80 -21.96
CA ASP A 175 14.83 8.51 -22.25
C ASP A 175 15.72 7.26 -22.38
N LEU A 176 16.66 7.03 -21.44
CA LEU A 176 17.31 5.73 -21.34
C LEU A 176 16.44 4.76 -20.54
N THR A 177 16.05 3.66 -21.17
CA THR A 177 15.37 2.54 -20.50
C THR A 177 16.39 1.60 -19.84
N PRO A 178 16.03 0.80 -18.81
CA PRO A 178 16.94 -0.19 -18.21
C PRO A 178 17.56 -1.14 -19.19
N SER A 179 16.86 -1.51 -20.25
CA SER A 179 17.36 -2.34 -21.35
C SER A 179 18.48 -1.68 -22.15
N GLU A 180 18.48 -0.36 -22.30
CA GLU A 180 19.54 0.38 -23.02
C GLU A 180 20.80 0.56 -22.17
N ILE A 181 20.68 0.62 -20.85
CA ILE A 181 21.81 0.64 -19.93
C ILE A 181 22.53 -0.72 -19.90
N HIS A 182 21.78 -1.83 -19.92
CA HIS A 182 22.35 -3.19 -19.96
C HIS A 182 23.12 -3.48 -21.27
N ALA A 183 22.77 -2.82 -22.37
CA ALA A 183 23.44 -2.97 -23.64
C ALA A 183 24.76 -2.17 -23.73
N ALA A 184 25.02 -1.25 -22.80
CA ALA A 184 26.20 -0.36 -22.77
C ALA A 184 27.30 -0.83 -21.78
N THR A 185 27.04 -1.91 -21.01
CA THR A 185 27.99 -2.58 -20.12
C THR A 185 28.42 -3.92 -20.67
#